data_422139ad9b275b9a79030da6ff9f188d
#
_entry.id   422139ad9b275b9a79030da6ff9f188d
#
_cell.length_a   1.000
_cell.length_b   1.000
_cell.length_c   1.000
_cell.angle_alpha   90.00
_cell.angle_beta   90.00
_cell.angle_gamma   90.00
#
_symmetry.space_group_name_H-M   'P 1'
#
loop_
_entity.id
_entity.type
_entity.pdbx_description
1 polymer ?
#
loop_
_entity_poly.entity_id
_entity_poly.type
_entity_poly.pdbx_seq_one_letter_code
_entity_poly.pdbx_strand_id
1 'polypeptide(L)'
;SGSTAISTRVDTVLERRMGVCQDFARVAIACLRSVGLAARYESGYLATDPPPGTERIFGADASHAWAAVWLPGDRWLAFDPTNNKLVDERHVTVAWGRDYDDVPPLRGVIYTDASKSEIEVSVDVSPLSETGW
;
A
#
# COMPACT_ATOMS: atom_id res chain seq x y z
N SER A 1 8.13 -12.64 5.34
CA SER A 1 7.26 -12.21 4.23
C SER A 1 6.61 -13.43 3.60
N GLY A 2 5.31 -13.39 3.32
CA GLY A 2 4.55 -14.49 2.73
C GLY A 2 3.50 -15.11 3.65
N SER A 3 3.05 -14.38 4.67
CA SER A 3 2.03 -14.86 5.61
C SER A 3 0.61 -14.90 5.04
N THR A 4 0.34 -14.16 3.97
CA THR A 4 -0.98 -14.05 3.33
C THR A 4 -0.87 -13.98 1.82
N ALA A 5 -1.92 -14.43 1.13
CA ALA A 5 -2.10 -14.27 -0.31
C ALA A 5 -3.00 -13.06 -0.61
N ILE A 6 -2.94 -12.52 -1.82
CA ILE A 6 -3.78 -11.39 -2.28
C ILE A 6 -5.28 -11.67 -2.05
N SER A 7 -5.70 -12.92 -2.15
CA SER A 7 -7.08 -13.36 -1.95
C SER A 7 -7.44 -13.67 -0.49
N THR A 8 -6.56 -13.42 0.48
CA THR A 8 -6.84 -13.71 1.89
C THR A 8 -8.00 -12.84 2.38
N ARG A 9 -8.99 -13.46 3.00
CA ARG A 9 -10.18 -12.77 3.51
C ARG A 9 -9.86 -11.98 4.78
N VAL A 10 -10.55 -10.87 4.98
CA VAL A 10 -10.39 -9.97 6.15
C VAL A 10 -10.61 -10.71 7.47
N ASP A 11 -11.60 -11.60 7.54
CA ASP A 11 -11.86 -12.44 8.72
C ASP A 11 -10.65 -13.31 9.09
N THR A 12 -10.02 -13.94 8.10
CA THR A 12 -8.81 -14.75 8.29
C THR A 12 -7.64 -13.92 8.81
N VAL A 13 -7.47 -12.69 8.31
CA VAL A 13 -6.42 -11.76 8.78
C VAL A 13 -6.64 -11.40 10.25
N LEU A 14 -7.89 -11.11 10.62
CA LEU A 14 -8.27 -10.79 12.01
C LEU A 14 -8.03 -11.97 12.96
N GLU A 15 -8.40 -13.19 12.55
CA GLU A 15 -8.19 -14.40 13.35
C GLU A 15 -6.71 -14.71 13.58
N ARG A 16 -5.91 -14.61 12.52
CA ARG A 16 -4.47 -14.91 12.57
C ARG A 16 -3.65 -13.77 13.18
N ARG A 17 -4.17 -12.54 13.22
CA ARG A 17 -3.47 -11.33 13.64
C ARG A 17 -2.14 -11.10 12.90
N MET A 18 -2.10 -11.52 11.64
CA MET A 18 -0.93 -11.41 10.77
C MET A 18 -1.39 -11.06 9.37
N GLY A 19 -0.64 -10.19 8.71
CA GLY A 19 -0.93 -9.75 7.36
C GLY A 19 0.17 -8.88 6.78
N VAL A 20 -0.02 -8.44 5.54
CA VAL A 20 0.80 -7.45 4.85
C VAL A 20 0.04 -6.11 4.77
N CYS A 21 0.67 -5.06 4.24
CA CYS A 21 0.06 -3.72 4.17
C CYS A 21 -1.34 -3.70 3.54
N GLN A 22 -1.53 -4.47 2.47
CA GLN A 22 -2.82 -4.67 1.82
C GLN A 22 -3.90 -5.20 2.80
N ASP A 23 -3.55 -6.18 3.63
CA ASP A 23 -4.48 -6.78 4.57
C ASP A 23 -4.89 -5.79 5.66
N PHE A 24 -3.93 -5.05 6.21
CA PHE A 24 -4.20 -4.04 7.23
C PHE A 24 -5.04 -2.88 6.69
N ALA A 25 -4.78 -2.45 5.45
CA ALA A 25 -5.61 -1.44 4.80
C ALA A 25 -7.06 -1.93 4.63
N ARG A 26 -7.27 -3.18 4.18
CA ARG A 26 -8.60 -3.78 4.02
C ARG A 26 -9.35 -3.95 5.35
N VAL A 27 -8.65 -4.37 6.41
CA VAL A 27 -9.22 -4.45 7.77
C VAL A 27 -9.69 -3.07 8.23
N ALA A 28 -8.84 -2.04 8.10
CA ALA A 28 -9.18 -0.69 8.49
C ALA A 28 -10.40 -0.15 7.72
N ILE A 29 -10.44 -0.37 6.41
CA ILE A 29 -11.58 0.03 5.56
C ILE A 29 -12.85 -0.70 5.97
N ALA A 30 -12.78 -2.00 6.25
CA ALA A 30 -13.93 -2.78 6.70
C ALA A 30 -14.47 -2.25 8.04
N CYS A 31 -13.61 -1.94 8.99
CA CYS A 31 -13.99 -1.35 10.27
C CYS A 31 -14.69 0.02 10.09
N LEU A 32 -14.12 0.91 9.28
CA LEU A 32 -14.71 2.22 9.01
C LEU A 32 -16.08 2.12 8.36
N ARG A 33 -16.21 1.27 7.34
CA ARG A 33 -17.48 1.05 6.63
C ARG A 33 -18.53 0.41 7.52
N SER A 34 -18.15 -0.45 8.46
CA SER A 34 -19.08 -1.10 9.40
C SER A 34 -19.78 -0.12 10.32
N VAL A 35 -19.19 1.05 10.57
CA VAL A 35 -19.78 2.15 11.35
C VAL A 35 -20.33 3.29 10.47
N GLY A 36 -20.51 3.04 9.17
CA GLY A 36 -21.12 3.98 8.23
C GLY A 36 -20.21 5.08 7.70
N LEU A 37 -18.89 4.99 7.90
CA LEU A 37 -17.93 5.94 7.36
C LEU A 37 -17.50 5.54 5.95
N ALA A 38 -17.48 6.52 5.03
CA ALA A 38 -16.93 6.30 3.70
C ALA A 38 -15.40 6.16 3.79
N ALA A 39 -14.89 5.06 3.26
CA ALA A 39 -13.46 4.77 3.25
C ALA A 39 -13.03 4.20 1.90
N ARG A 40 -11.78 4.45 1.52
CA ARG A 40 -11.19 3.96 0.27
C ARG A 40 -9.82 3.34 0.50
N TYR A 41 -9.45 2.49 -0.42
CA TYR A 41 -8.13 1.88 -0.53
C TYR A 41 -7.21 2.79 -1.35
N GLU A 42 -6.00 3.00 -0.90
CA GLU A 42 -4.98 3.75 -1.62
C GLU A 42 -3.75 2.87 -1.86
N SER A 43 -3.26 2.92 -3.09
CA SER A 43 -2.07 2.20 -3.54
C SER A 43 -1.01 3.20 -3.99
N GLY A 44 0.25 2.93 -3.68
CA GLY A 44 1.35 3.80 -4.03
C GLY A 44 2.70 3.27 -3.61
N TYR A 45 3.62 4.19 -3.40
CA TYR A 45 4.98 3.90 -2.99
C TYR A 45 5.32 4.61 -1.69
N LEU A 46 6.13 3.96 -0.86
CA LEU A 46 6.60 4.49 0.42
C LEU A 46 8.12 4.63 0.38
N ALA A 47 8.61 5.85 0.57
CA ALA A 47 10.03 6.08 0.81
C ALA A 47 10.46 5.45 2.13
N THR A 48 11.48 4.60 2.10
CA THR A 48 12.01 3.91 3.27
C THR A 48 13.35 4.51 3.69
N ASP A 49 13.59 4.57 5.00
CA ASP A 49 14.91 4.96 5.50
C ASP A 49 15.82 3.74 5.53
N PRO A 50 17.09 3.91 5.17
CA PRO A 50 18.09 2.88 5.40
C PRO A 50 18.24 2.63 6.91
N PRO A 51 18.64 1.42 7.31
CA PRO A 51 19.00 1.16 8.69
C PRO A 51 20.08 2.14 9.18
N PRO A 52 20.07 2.52 10.48
CA PRO A 52 21.05 3.43 11.02
C PRO A 52 22.49 3.01 10.71
N GLY A 53 23.29 3.93 10.15
CA GLY A 53 24.70 3.67 9.79
C GLY A 53 24.92 2.97 8.44
N THR A 54 23.88 2.78 7.65
CA THR A 54 23.99 2.24 6.28
C THR A 54 23.63 3.31 5.25
N GLU A 55 24.22 3.21 4.06
CA GLU A 55 23.84 4.04 2.91
C GLU A 55 22.50 3.59 2.34
N ARG A 56 21.76 4.53 1.74
CA ARG A 56 20.52 4.23 1.03
C ARG A 56 20.81 3.36 -0.18
N ILE A 57 20.12 2.25 -0.28
CA ILE A 57 20.18 1.37 -1.46
C ILE A 57 19.15 1.87 -2.48
N PHE A 58 19.59 2.18 -3.67
CA PHE A 58 18.72 2.55 -4.77
C PHE A 58 17.77 1.39 -5.13
N GLY A 59 16.48 1.70 -5.30
CA GLY A 59 15.47 0.69 -5.62
C GLY A 59 14.97 -0.13 -4.44
N ALA A 60 15.33 0.24 -3.20
CA ALA A 60 14.93 -0.49 -1.98
C ALA A 60 13.58 -0.06 -1.40
N ASP A 61 12.96 0.99 -1.94
CA ASP A 61 11.62 1.41 -1.53
C ASP A 61 10.57 0.38 -1.96
N ALA A 62 9.40 0.46 -1.36
CA ALA A 62 8.40 -0.57 -1.55
C ALA A 62 7.10 -0.01 -2.13
N SER A 63 6.45 -0.82 -2.96
CA SER A 63 5.02 -0.68 -3.19
C SER A 63 4.29 -0.86 -1.85
N HIS A 64 3.33 0.02 -1.56
CA HIS A 64 2.66 0.05 -0.28
C HIS A 64 1.18 0.35 -0.47
N ALA A 65 0.39 0.07 0.58
CA ALA A 65 -1.03 0.31 0.58
C ALA A 65 -1.48 0.84 1.93
N TRP A 66 -2.48 1.72 1.89
CA TRP A 66 -3.07 2.34 3.07
C TRP A 66 -4.55 2.65 2.86
N ALA A 67 -5.17 3.21 3.86
CA ALA A 67 -6.58 3.56 3.83
C ALA A 67 -6.78 5.07 3.93
N ALA A 68 -7.90 5.55 3.39
CA ALA A 68 -8.36 6.90 3.64
C ALA A 68 -9.83 6.90 4.04
N VAL A 69 -10.20 7.81 4.93
CA VAL A 69 -11.57 8.01 5.41
C VAL A 69 -12.05 9.41 5.03
N TRP A 70 -13.31 9.50 4.60
CA TRP A 70 -13.96 10.77 4.31
C TRP A 70 -14.37 11.47 5.60
N LEU A 71 -13.96 12.73 5.75
CA LEU A 71 -14.25 13.55 6.91
C LEU A 71 -15.17 14.72 6.55
N PRO A 72 -15.88 15.31 7.54
CA PRO A 72 -16.56 16.59 7.36
C PRO A 72 -15.62 17.67 6.82
N GLY A 73 -16.14 18.54 5.93
CA GLY A 73 -15.35 19.55 5.24
C GLY A 73 -14.74 19.05 3.94
N ASP A 74 -15.35 18.05 3.32
CA ASP A 74 -15.06 17.55 1.97
C ASP A 74 -13.60 17.17 1.77
N ARG A 75 -13.03 16.41 2.72
CA ARG A 75 -11.64 15.98 2.66
C ARG A 75 -11.47 14.51 3.00
N TRP A 76 -10.49 13.88 2.37
CA TRP A 76 -9.99 12.57 2.74
C TRP A 76 -8.85 12.71 3.76
N LEU A 77 -8.92 11.93 4.82
CA LEU A 77 -7.79 11.72 5.73
C LEU A 77 -7.19 10.35 5.44
N ALA A 78 -5.98 10.34 4.92
CA ALA A 78 -5.25 9.11 4.64
C ALA A 78 -4.36 8.71 5.84
N PHE A 79 -4.34 7.43 6.16
CA PHE A 79 -3.58 6.86 7.24
C PHE A 79 -3.06 5.47 6.90
N ASP A 80 -1.88 5.15 7.40
CA ASP A 80 -1.19 3.89 7.18
C ASP A 80 -1.32 3.00 8.41
N PRO A 81 -2.23 2.00 8.39
CA PRO A 81 -2.43 1.12 9.53
C PRO A 81 -1.26 0.15 9.76
N THR A 82 -0.43 -0.08 8.76
CA THR A 82 0.75 -0.94 8.87
C THR A 82 1.82 -0.29 9.74
N ASN A 83 2.06 1.01 9.51
CA ASN A 83 3.06 1.79 10.21
C ASN A 83 2.49 2.63 11.37
N ASN A 84 1.18 2.51 11.64
CA ASN A 84 0.48 3.23 12.72
C ASN A 84 0.70 4.76 12.66
N LYS A 85 0.52 5.37 11.49
CA LYS A 85 0.74 6.80 11.26
C LYS A 85 -0.22 7.39 10.24
N LEU A 86 -0.35 8.71 10.22
CA LEU A 86 -0.96 9.41 9.11
C LEU A 86 -0.03 9.37 7.89
N VAL A 87 -0.63 9.42 6.71
CA VAL A 87 0.11 9.57 5.45
C VAL A 87 0.81 10.94 5.44
N ASP A 88 2.07 10.95 5.04
CA ASP A 88 2.95 12.10 4.98
C ASP A 88 3.65 12.19 3.60
N GLU A 89 4.62 13.09 3.46
CA GLU A 89 5.37 13.34 2.23
C GLU A 89 6.18 12.14 1.72
N ARG A 90 6.32 11.10 2.53
CA ARG A 90 7.00 9.85 2.16
C ARG A 90 6.09 8.86 1.43
N HIS A 91 4.78 9.11 1.42
CA HIS A 91 3.78 8.29 0.76
C HIS A 91 3.40 8.92 -0.58
N VAL A 92 3.73 8.27 -1.66
CA VAL A 92 3.36 8.69 -3.01
C VAL A 92 2.12 7.93 -3.45
N THR A 93 0.94 8.54 -3.34
CA THR A 93 -0.32 7.95 -3.81
C THR A 93 -0.32 7.89 -5.34
N VAL A 94 -0.50 6.72 -5.90
CA VAL A 94 -0.59 6.48 -7.35
C VAL A 94 -2.03 6.29 -7.78
N ALA A 95 -2.82 5.56 -6.97
CA ALA A 95 -4.20 5.26 -7.30
C ALA A 95 -5.03 5.01 -6.04
N TRP A 96 -6.34 5.14 -6.17
CA TRP A 96 -7.30 4.80 -5.12
C TRP A 96 -8.52 4.10 -5.70
N GLY A 97 -9.16 3.28 -4.88
CA GLY A 97 -10.35 2.52 -5.26
C GLY A 97 -11.14 2.03 -4.05
N ARG A 98 -12.11 1.19 -4.30
CA ARG A 98 -12.93 0.59 -3.22
C ARG A 98 -12.18 -0.48 -2.46
N ASP A 99 -11.31 -1.22 -3.16
CA ASP A 99 -10.49 -2.30 -2.64
C ASP A 99 -9.26 -2.50 -3.54
N TYR A 100 -8.37 -3.41 -3.17
CA TYR A 100 -7.17 -3.79 -3.93
C TYR A 100 -7.45 -4.08 -5.40
N ASP A 101 -8.53 -4.81 -5.71
CA ASP A 101 -8.85 -5.24 -7.08
C ASP A 101 -9.12 -4.08 -8.04
N ASP A 102 -9.49 -2.89 -7.53
CA ASP A 102 -9.65 -1.70 -8.35
C ASP A 102 -8.30 -1.08 -8.76
N VAL A 103 -7.26 -1.25 -7.93
CA VAL A 103 -5.98 -0.54 -8.06
C VAL A 103 -4.76 -1.42 -7.75
N PRO A 104 -4.65 -2.61 -8.35
CA PRO A 104 -3.49 -3.46 -8.13
C PRO A 104 -2.23 -2.78 -8.68
N PRO A 105 -1.07 -2.88 -8.02
CA PRO A 105 0.17 -2.27 -8.48
C PRO A 105 0.61 -2.72 -9.86
N LEU A 106 0.29 -3.95 -10.21
CA LEU A 106 0.52 -4.53 -11.53
C LEU A 106 -0.65 -5.42 -11.91
N ARG A 107 -1.17 -5.22 -13.12
CA ARG A 107 -2.20 -6.07 -13.70
C ARG A 107 -1.89 -6.31 -15.17
N GLY A 108 -1.89 -7.58 -15.57
CA GLY A 108 -1.65 -7.95 -16.95
C GLY A 108 -1.92 -9.43 -17.21
N VAL A 109 -1.86 -9.81 -18.46
CA VAL A 109 -1.96 -11.20 -18.93
C VAL A 109 -0.76 -11.45 -19.83
N ILE A 110 -0.01 -12.50 -19.54
CA ILE A 110 1.14 -12.93 -20.35
C ILE A 110 0.80 -14.29 -20.95
N TYR A 111 0.85 -14.36 -22.27
CA TYR A 111 0.75 -15.63 -23.01
C TYR A 111 2.17 -16.15 -23.27
N THR A 112 2.51 -17.29 -22.68
CA THR A 112 3.84 -17.87 -22.78
C THR A 112 3.79 -19.39 -22.62
N ASP A 113 4.73 -20.08 -23.28
CA ASP A 113 4.96 -21.52 -23.11
C ASP A 113 5.97 -21.82 -21.99
N ALA A 114 6.46 -20.78 -21.29
CA ALA A 114 7.41 -20.94 -20.19
C ALA A 114 6.76 -21.64 -19.00
N SER A 115 7.47 -22.59 -18.42
CA SER A 115 7.03 -23.34 -17.23
C SER A 115 7.24 -22.59 -15.92
N LYS A 116 7.98 -21.45 -15.95
CA LYS A 116 8.28 -20.62 -14.79
C LYS A 116 8.15 -19.14 -15.15
N SER A 117 7.58 -18.36 -14.23
CA SER A 117 7.48 -16.91 -14.30
C SER A 117 8.04 -16.31 -13.04
N GLU A 118 8.76 -15.19 -13.18
CA GLU A 118 9.32 -14.42 -12.08
C GLU A 118 9.03 -12.94 -12.32
N ILE A 119 8.69 -12.22 -11.27
CA ILE A 119 8.47 -10.77 -11.29
C ILE A 119 9.47 -10.13 -10.34
N GLU A 120 10.26 -9.20 -10.86
CA GLU A 120 11.14 -8.35 -10.08
C GLU A 120 10.56 -6.93 -10.02
N VAL A 121 10.56 -6.34 -8.83
CA VAL A 121 10.06 -4.98 -8.60
C VAL A 121 11.15 -4.18 -7.91
N SER A 122 11.49 -3.04 -8.48
CA SER A 122 12.44 -2.08 -7.92
C SER A 122 11.76 -0.71 -7.86
N VAL A 123 11.79 -0.07 -6.70
CA VAL A 123 11.17 1.24 -6.45
C VAL A 123 12.20 2.16 -5.80
N ASP A 124 12.28 3.39 -6.29
CA ASP A 124 13.05 4.47 -5.67
C ASP A 124 12.18 5.72 -5.56
N VAL A 125 12.00 6.20 -4.33
CA VAL A 125 11.25 7.40 -4.02
C VAL A 125 12.20 8.45 -3.47
N SER A 126 12.41 9.51 -4.20
CA SER A 126 13.33 10.58 -3.83
C SER A 126 12.60 11.92 -3.78
N PRO A 127 12.89 12.77 -2.78
CA PRO A 127 12.38 14.13 -2.79
C PRO A 127 12.95 14.89 -3.98
N LEU A 128 12.10 15.69 -4.63
CA LEU A 128 12.57 16.63 -5.65
C LEU A 128 13.39 17.73 -4.97
N SER A 129 14.61 17.98 -5.45
CA SER A 129 15.37 19.14 -5.02
C SER A 129 14.69 20.41 -5.55
N GLU A 130 14.64 21.48 -4.76
CA GLU A 130 14.00 22.76 -5.15
C GLU A 130 14.61 23.44 -6.41
N THR A 131 15.63 22.86 -7.00
CA THR A 131 16.38 23.41 -8.13
C THR A 131 16.25 22.62 -9.45
N GLY A 132 15.23 21.81 -9.60
CA GLY A 132 15.14 20.91 -10.74
C GLY A 132 13.86 20.98 -11.55
N TRP A 133 13.67 22.04 -12.36
CA TRP A 133 12.91 22.04 -13.61
C TRP A 133 13.71 22.73 -14.71
#